data_657fa2d358bc8d07a8446177a20e4db7
#
_entry.id   657fa2d358bc8d07a8446177a20e4db7
#
_cell.length_a   1.000
_cell.length_b   1.000
_cell.length_c   1.000
_cell.angle_alpha   90.00
_cell.angle_beta   90.00
_cell.angle_gamma   90.00
#
_symmetry.space_group_name_H-M   'P 1'
#
loop_
_entity.id
_entity.type
_entity.pdbx_description
1 polymer ?
#
loop_
_entity_poly.entity_id
_entity_poly.type
_entity_poly.pdbx_seq_one_letter_code
_entity_poly.pdbx_strand_id
1 'polypeptide(L)'
;LAEKVKAGLKIVGTPTSEATDKLARSLGIRIVAPDELERIDLTIDGADEFDPDLNLIKGGGAALLREKIIAEASDRMVVIADAAKEVKSLGKFPLPIEINAFGSELTRRRIHHHLVDLGLGNAPSSWRMATGESLLHTDGGHLILDLACGLIPDPVALGAVLDTIPGVVEHGLFIGYAEQVIVGEAGGARLVGKR
;
A
#
# COMPACT_ATOMS: atom_id res chain seq x y z
N LEU A 1 -2.77 -10.78 16.83
CA LEU A 1 -3.46 -9.71 17.55
C LEU A 1 -4.70 -10.25 18.28
N ALA A 2 -5.59 -10.99 17.60
CA ALA A 2 -6.81 -11.54 18.20
C ALA A 2 -6.56 -12.38 19.44
N GLU A 3 -5.54 -13.21 19.49
CA GLU A 3 -5.17 -13.99 20.67
C GLU A 3 -4.80 -13.11 21.87
N LYS A 4 -4.09 -11.99 21.62
CA LYS A 4 -3.75 -11.03 22.66
C LYS A 4 -5.00 -10.29 23.18
N VAL A 5 -5.93 -9.96 22.30
CA VAL A 5 -7.23 -9.37 22.69
C VAL A 5 -8.04 -10.35 23.54
N LYS A 6 -8.11 -11.63 23.17
CA LYS A 6 -8.73 -12.69 23.99
C LYS A 6 -8.04 -12.86 25.35
N ALA A 7 -6.71 -12.62 25.42
CA ALA A 7 -5.94 -12.64 26.65
C ALA A 7 -6.03 -11.34 27.48
N GLY A 8 -6.87 -10.38 27.07
CA GLY A 8 -7.15 -9.15 27.86
C GLY A 8 -6.50 -7.86 27.31
N LEU A 9 -5.83 -7.90 26.16
CA LEU A 9 -5.35 -6.67 25.52
C LEU A 9 -6.55 -5.80 25.10
N LYS A 10 -6.58 -4.56 25.57
CA LYS A 10 -7.62 -3.58 25.20
C LYS A 10 -7.09 -2.68 24.10
N ILE A 11 -7.70 -2.77 22.94
CA ILE A 11 -7.42 -1.92 21.78
C ILE A 11 -8.71 -1.52 21.10
N VAL A 12 -8.64 -0.45 20.33
CA VAL A 12 -9.62 -0.07 19.31
C VAL A 12 -8.89 -0.07 17.98
N GLY A 13 -9.46 -0.64 16.96
CA GLY A 13 -8.87 -0.67 15.62
C GLY A 13 -9.74 0.05 14.60
N THR A 14 -9.10 0.53 13.55
CA THR A 14 -9.76 0.98 12.32
C THR A 14 -9.16 0.22 11.14
N PRO A 15 -9.97 -0.50 10.36
CA PRO A 15 -9.48 -1.32 9.26
C PRO A 15 -9.37 -0.51 7.97
N THR A 16 -8.43 -0.90 7.12
CA THR A 16 -8.18 -0.29 5.80
C THR A 16 -8.91 -0.99 4.66
N SER A 17 -9.62 -2.10 4.95
CA SER A 17 -10.44 -2.81 3.97
C SER A 17 -11.68 -3.43 4.61
N GLU A 18 -12.73 -3.65 3.80
CA GLU A 18 -13.94 -4.33 4.25
C GLU A 18 -13.67 -5.78 4.69
N ALA A 19 -12.71 -6.45 4.05
CA ALA A 19 -12.31 -7.80 4.41
C ALA A 19 -11.68 -7.83 5.82
N THR A 20 -10.79 -6.88 6.13
CA THR A 20 -10.18 -6.74 7.45
C THR A 20 -11.20 -6.35 8.51
N ASP A 21 -12.16 -5.46 8.19
CA ASP A 21 -13.25 -5.10 9.12
C ASP A 21 -14.05 -6.34 9.53
N LYS A 22 -14.54 -7.10 8.56
CA LYS A 22 -15.31 -8.33 8.79
C LYS A 22 -14.53 -9.33 9.65
N LEU A 23 -13.26 -9.56 9.31
CA LEU A 23 -12.40 -10.48 10.05
C LEU A 23 -12.16 -10.01 11.48
N ALA A 24 -11.78 -8.75 11.68
CA ALA A 24 -11.47 -8.21 13.00
C ALA A 24 -12.68 -8.28 13.95
N ARG A 25 -13.87 -7.90 13.47
CA ARG A 25 -15.12 -8.02 14.24
C ARG A 25 -15.45 -9.47 14.60
N SER A 26 -15.25 -10.40 13.66
CA SER A 26 -15.49 -11.84 13.92
C SER A 26 -14.55 -12.42 14.99
N LEU A 27 -13.38 -11.80 15.18
CA LEU A 27 -12.37 -12.17 16.17
C LEU A 27 -12.51 -11.41 17.51
N GLY A 28 -13.56 -10.60 17.66
CA GLY A 28 -13.85 -9.85 18.88
C GLY A 28 -12.99 -8.60 19.09
N ILE A 29 -12.36 -8.08 18.05
CA ILE A 29 -11.63 -6.80 18.10
C ILE A 29 -12.65 -5.67 17.96
N ARG A 30 -12.58 -4.68 18.86
CA ARG A 30 -13.43 -3.48 18.76
C ARG A 30 -12.97 -2.65 17.56
N ILE A 31 -13.87 -2.44 16.61
CA ILE A 31 -13.65 -1.69 15.38
C ILE A 31 -14.56 -0.46 15.33
N VAL A 32 -14.00 0.68 15.00
CA VAL A 32 -14.68 1.97 14.78
C VAL A 32 -14.29 2.55 13.41
N ALA A 33 -15.07 3.51 12.93
CA ALA A 33 -14.71 4.25 11.72
C ALA A 33 -13.51 5.20 12.00
N PRO A 34 -12.67 5.49 11.00
CA PRO A 34 -11.52 6.40 11.17
C PRO A 34 -11.94 7.77 11.74
N ASP A 35 -13.04 8.32 11.25
CA ASP A 35 -13.55 9.64 11.64
C ASP A 35 -14.05 9.72 13.10
N GLU A 36 -14.19 8.57 13.78
CA GLU A 36 -14.52 8.49 15.21
C GLU A 36 -13.28 8.56 16.10
N LEU A 37 -12.08 8.57 15.52
CA LEU A 37 -10.81 8.56 16.24
C LEU A 37 -10.18 9.96 16.26
N GLU A 38 -9.81 10.44 17.42
CA GLU A 38 -9.04 11.69 17.58
C GLU A 38 -7.55 11.47 17.26
N ARG A 39 -7.08 10.22 17.37
CA ARG A 39 -5.67 9.84 17.21
C ARG A 39 -5.57 8.37 16.83
N ILE A 40 -4.58 8.05 16.00
CA ILE A 40 -4.16 6.68 15.69
C ILE A 40 -2.70 6.54 16.14
N ASP A 41 -2.47 5.74 17.17
CA ASP A 41 -1.12 5.60 17.76
C ASP A 41 -0.18 4.77 16.88
N LEU A 42 -0.73 3.79 16.15
CA LEU A 42 0.08 2.82 15.43
C LEU A 42 -0.68 2.20 14.26
N THR A 43 -0.12 2.31 13.07
CA THR A 43 -0.46 1.47 11.92
C THR A 43 0.45 0.24 11.89
N ILE A 44 -0.16 -0.94 11.75
CA ILE A 44 0.54 -2.21 11.49
C ILE A 44 0.02 -2.75 10.18
N ASP A 45 0.90 -2.89 9.19
CA ASP A 45 0.50 -3.31 7.85
C ASP A 45 1.58 -4.17 7.17
N GLY A 46 1.26 -4.76 6.02
CA GLY A 46 2.21 -5.46 5.17
C GLY A 46 2.84 -4.55 4.11
N ALA A 47 3.81 -5.09 3.37
CA ALA A 47 4.33 -4.48 2.16
C ALA A 47 4.54 -5.55 1.07
N ASP A 48 4.44 -5.13 -0.20
CA ASP A 48 4.77 -5.98 -1.35
C ASP A 48 6.27 -5.95 -1.64
N GLU A 49 6.93 -4.81 -1.39
CA GLU A 49 8.37 -4.62 -1.35
C GLU A 49 8.74 -3.56 -0.31
N PHE A 50 9.96 -3.64 0.22
CA PHE A 50 10.59 -2.56 0.98
C PHE A 50 12.09 -2.50 0.67
N ASP A 51 12.64 -1.28 0.61
CA ASP A 51 14.04 -0.99 0.33
C ASP A 51 14.82 -0.63 1.63
N PRO A 52 16.16 -0.45 1.58
CA PRO A 52 16.96 -0.08 2.75
C PRO A 52 16.58 1.26 3.40
N ASP A 53 15.98 2.18 2.65
CA ASP A 53 15.52 3.48 3.14
C ASP A 53 14.10 3.41 3.71
N LEU A 54 13.52 2.20 3.79
CA LEU A 54 12.15 1.90 4.22
C LEU A 54 11.08 2.53 3.33
N ASN A 55 11.39 2.81 2.07
CA ASN A 55 10.37 3.07 1.08
C ASN A 55 9.67 1.75 0.72
N LEU A 56 8.36 1.80 0.53
CA LEU A 56 7.58 0.60 0.29
C LEU A 56 6.86 0.64 -1.06
N ILE A 57 6.63 -0.54 -1.63
CA ILE A 57 5.51 -0.77 -2.55
C ILE A 57 4.43 -1.52 -1.79
N LYS A 58 3.21 -1.00 -1.85
CA LYS A 58 1.99 -1.58 -1.28
C LYS A 58 0.86 -1.56 -2.32
N GLY A 59 -0.24 -2.23 -2.00
CA GLY A 59 -1.44 -2.23 -2.85
C GLY A 59 -1.64 -3.52 -3.64
N GLY A 60 -0.88 -4.58 -3.37
CA GLY A 60 -1.17 -5.92 -3.90
C GLY A 60 -2.58 -6.39 -3.55
N GLY A 61 -3.11 -5.99 -2.39
CA GLY A 61 -4.48 -6.23 -1.93
C GLY A 61 -5.54 -5.23 -2.42
N ALA A 62 -5.18 -4.25 -3.25
CA ALA A 62 -6.07 -3.19 -3.76
C ALA A 62 -6.73 -2.28 -2.69
N ALA A 63 -6.08 -2.09 -1.54
CA ALA A 63 -6.55 -1.24 -0.45
C ALA A 63 -5.64 0.01 -0.22
N LEU A 64 -4.71 0.27 -1.14
CA LEU A 64 -3.59 1.22 -0.99
C LEU A 64 -4.02 2.64 -0.57
N LEU A 65 -5.13 3.15 -1.08
CA LEU A 65 -5.65 4.48 -0.72
C LEU A 65 -6.03 4.54 0.76
N ARG A 66 -6.86 3.59 1.22
CA ARG A 66 -7.28 3.53 2.63
C ARG A 66 -6.08 3.25 3.55
N GLU A 67 -5.16 2.38 3.12
CA GLU A 67 -3.91 2.10 3.84
C GLU A 67 -3.06 3.37 4.01
N LYS A 68 -2.91 4.17 2.95
CA LYS A 68 -2.13 5.41 3.01
C LYS A 68 -2.81 6.49 3.86
N ILE A 69 -4.13 6.64 3.77
CA ILE A 69 -4.90 7.56 4.63
C ILE A 69 -4.66 7.24 6.11
N ILE A 70 -4.72 5.98 6.49
CA ILE A 70 -4.53 5.57 7.88
C ILE A 70 -3.05 5.68 8.30
N ALA A 71 -2.11 5.36 7.42
CA ALA A 71 -0.69 5.52 7.68
C ALA A 71 -0.32 6.99 7.93
N GLU A 72 -0.84 7.92 7.10
CA GLU A 72 -0.63 9.37 7.25
C GLU A 72 -1.23 9.92 8.53
N ALA A 73 -2.39 9.42 8.94
CA ALA A 73 -3.08 9.83 10.16
C ALA A 73 -2.48 9.23 11.44
N SER A 74 -1.53 8.30 11.33
CA SER A 74 -0.95 7.59 12.46
C SER A 74 0.32 8.24 12.95
N ASP A 75 0.56 8.21 14.28
CA ASP A 75 1.83 8.67 14.85
C ASP A 75 3.01 7.83 14.35
N ARG A 76 2.79 6.55 14.07
CA ARG A 76 3.83 5.59 13.68
C ARG A 76 3.28 4.52 12.74
N MET A 77 4.12 4.07 11.82
CA MET A 77 3.85 2.87 11.01
C MET A 77 4.93 1.82 11.20
N VAL A 78 4.50 0.60 11.50
CA VAL A 78 5.35 -0.60 11.55
C VAL A 78 4.87 -1.58 10.48
N VAL A 79 5.80 -2.03 9.67
CA VAL A 79 5.53 -3.01 8.60
C VAL A 79 5.91 -4.41 9.05
N ILE A 80 5.11 -5.40 8.71
CA ILE A 80 5.42 -6.82 8.88
C ILE A 80 5.54 -7.45 7.49
N ALA A 81 6.70 -8.03 7.20
CA ALA A 81 6.98 -8.63 5.90
C ALA A 81 7.78 -9.92 6.05
N ASP A 82 7.76 -10.78 5.05
CA ASP A 82 8.74 -11.86 4.92
C ASP A 82 10.02 -11.36 4.22
N ALA A 83 11.10 -12.15 4.33
CA ALA A 83 12.40 -11.79 3.78
C ALA A 83 12.40 -11.66 2.23
N ALA A 84 11.44 -12.27 1.52
CA ALA A 84 11.35 -12.16 0.07
C ALA A 84 10.86 -10.78 -0.41
N LYS A 85 10.30 -9.96 0.52
CA LYS A 85 9.84 -8.60 0.26
C LYS A 85 10.95 -7.56 0.35
N GLU A 86 12.10 -7.91 0.92
CA GLU A 86 13.27 -7.04 1.01
C GLU A 86 13.98 -6.98 -0.34
N VAL A 87 14.13 -5.78 -0.86
CA VAL A 87 14.78 -5.52 -2.16
C VAL A 87 15.86 -4.45 -2.01
N LYS A 88 16.85 -4.45 -2.91
CA LYS A 88 17.85 -3.37 -2.95
C LYS A 88 17.29 -2.07 -3.53
N SER A 89 16.32 -2.19 -4.44
CA SER A 89 15.62 -1.09 -5.09
C SER A 89 14.21 -1.57 -5.43
N LEU A 90 13.22 -0.71 -5.27
CA LEU A 90 11.82 -0.99 -5.56
C LEU A 90 11.58 -1.23 -7.07
N GLY A 91 10.49 -1.94 -7.39
CA GLY A 91 9.95 -2.04 -8.75
C GLY A 91 9.95 -3.44 -9.35
N LYS A 92 10.47 -4.47 -8.66
CA LYS A 92 10.31 -5.86 -9.07
C LYS A 92 8.84 -6.27 -8.97
N PHE A 93 8.17 -5.89 -7.89
CA PHE A 93 6.72 -5.96 -7.80
C PHE A 93 6.13 -4.82 -8.64
N PRO A 94 5.11 -5.08 -9.50
CA PRO A 94 4.46 -4.02 -10.26
C PRO A 94 3.88 -2.95 -9.33
N LEU A 95 4.14 -1.67 -9.62
CA LEU A 95 3.59 -0.58 -8.82
C LEU A 95 2.10 -0.44 -9.08
N PRO A 96 1.24 -0.63 -8.06
CA PRO A 96 -0.19 -0.38 -8.20
C PRO A 96 -0.48 1.12 -8.20
N ILE A 97 -1.33 1.56 -9.11
CA ILE A 97 -1.81 2.95 -9.20
C ILE A 97 -3.34 2.89 -9.20
N GLU A 98 -3.97 3.50 -8.21
CA GLU A 98 -5.42 3.59 -8.10
C GLU A 98 -5.92 4.74 -8.98
N ILE A 99 -6.84 4.45 -9.89
CA ILE A 99 -7.27 5.35 -10.95
C ILE A 99 -8.77 5.47 -10.96
N ASN A 100 -9.27 6.71 -11.11
CA ASN A 100 -10.68 6.98 -11.31
C ASN A 100 -11.18 6.29 -12.59
N ALA A 101 -12.31 5.60 -12.53
CA ALA A 101 -12.85 4.85 -13.66
C ALA A 101 -13.24 5.75 -14.84
N PHE A 102 -13.67 7.00 -14.57
CA PHE A 102 -13.96 7.95 -15.63
C PHE A 102 -12.66 8.39 -16.32
N GLY A 103 -12.57 8.12 -17.62
CA GLY A 103 -11.40 8.48 -18.43
C GLY A 103 -10.13 7.70 -18.10
N SER A 104 -10.25 6.50 -17.55
CA SER A 104 -9.11 5.67 -17.09
C SER A 104 -8.06 5.43 -18.17
N GLU A 105 -8.44 5.19 -19.43
CA GLU A 105 -7.50 5.05 -20.55
C GLU A 105 -6.81 6.37 -20.95
N LEU A 106 -7.45 7.52 -20.73
CA LEU A 106 -6.79 8.82 -20.88
C LEU A 106 -5.74 8.99 -19.79
N THR A 107 -6.09 8.70 -18.54
CA THR A 107 -5.17 8.75 -17.39
C THR A 107 -3.98 7.81 -17.60
N ARG A 108 -4.22 6.56 -18.02
CA ARG A 108 -3.15 5.59 -18.34
C ARG A 108 -2.16 6.16 -19.37
N ARG A 109 -2.64 6.74 -20.49
CA ARG A 109 -1.77 7.36 -21.48
C ARG A 109 -1.00 8.56 -20.93
N ARG A 110 -1.62 9.37 -20.06
CA ARG A 110 -0.94 10.50 -19.40
C ARG A 110 0.14 10.03 -18.45
N ILE A 111 -0.10 8.96 -17.69
CA ILE A 111 0.93 8.34 -16.84
C ILE A 111 2.16 8.00 -17.71
N HIS A 112 2.01 7.21 -18.76
CA HIS A 112 3.14 6.85 -19.63
C HIS A 112 3.86 8.07 -20.21
N HIS A 113 3.13 9.11 -20.60
CA HIS A 113 3.72 10.34 -21.12
C HIS A 113 4.58 11.06 -20.07
N HIS A 114 4.07 11.22 -18.85
CA HIS A 114 4.81 11.89 -17.78
C HIS A 114 5.99 11.08 -17.25
N LEU A 115 5.99 9.76 -17.43
CA LEU A 115 7.08 8.89 -16.99
C LEU A 115 8.24 8.79 -17.99
N VAL A 116 8.15 9.42 -19.18
CA VAL A 116 9.23 9.40 -20.17
C VAL A 116 10.52 10.00 -19.60
N ASP A 117 10.41 11.14 -18.93
CA ASP A 117 11.57 11.84 -18.36
C ASP A 117 12.22 11.09 -17.20
N LEU A 118 11.49 10.16 -16.58
CA LEU A 118 11.99 9.26 -15.55
C LEU A 118 12.53 7.93 -16.12
N GLY A 119 12.56 7.78 -17.43
CA GLY A 119 12.98 6.55 -18.11
C GLY A 119 11.96 5.40 -18.01
N LEU A 120 10.77 5.66 -17.52
CA LEU A 120 9.72 4.65 -17.27
C LEU A 120 8.54 4.74 -18.27
N GLY A 121 8.61 5.61 -19.26
CA GLY A 121 7.52 5.83 -20.23
C GLY A 121 7.11 4.59 -21.02
N ASN A 122 8.01 3.62 -21.18
CA ASN A 122 7.75 2.34 -21.86
C ASN A 122 7.49 1.17 -20.88
N ALA A 123 7.39 1.41 -19.59
CA ALA A 123 7.10 0.36 -18.61
C ALA A 123 5.74 -0.30 -18.94
N PRO A 124 5.65 -1.64 -19.05
CA PRO A 124 4.38 -2.30 -19.30
C PRO A 124 3.37 -1.98 -18.20
N SER A 125 2.11 -1.81 -18.58
CA SER A 125 1.04 -1.62 -17.61
C SER A 125 -0.18 -2.46 -17.96
N SER A 126 -0.88 -2.97 -16.94
CA SER A 126 -2.09 -3.77 -17.09
C SER A 126 -3.13 -3.38 -16.07
N TRP A 127 -4.40 -3.44 -16.46
CA TRP A 127 -5.49 -3.31 -15.52
C TRP A 127 -5.56 -4.56 -14.65
N ARG A 128 -5.75 -4.37 -13.34
CA ARG A 128 -5.94 -5.49 -12.42
C ARG A 128 -7.30 -6.12 -12.65
N MET A 129 -7.31 -7.43 -12.76
CA MET A 129 -8.53 -8.21 -12.95
C MET A 129 -9.04 -8.77 -11.63
N ALA A 130 -10.35 -8.80 -11.47
CA ALA A 130 -11.02 -9.60 -10.45
C ALA A 130 -11.05 -11.08 -10.89
N THR A 131 -11.64 -11.94 -10.08
CA THR A 131 -11.94 -13.32 -10.49
C THR A 131 -12.88 -13.31 -11.70
N GLY A 132 -12.42 -13.90 -12.81
CA GLY A 132 -13.11 -13.86 -14.09
C GLY A 132 -12.51 -12.82 -15.05
N GLU A 133 -13.30 -12.31 -15.99
CA GLU A 133 -12.85 -11.36 -17.03
C GLU A 133 -13.20 -9.89 -16.71
N SER A 134 -13.65 -9.59 -15.49
CA SER A 134 -14.01 -8.22 -15.09
C SER A 134 -12.83 -7.49 -14.47
N LEU A 135 -12.79 -6.16 -14.62
CA LEU A 135 -11.85 -5.31 -13.92
C LEU A 135 -12.10 -5.37 -12.42
N LEU A 136 -11.01 -5.35 -11.63
CA LEU A 136 -11.12 -5.21 -10.20
C LEU A 136 -11.48 -3.77 -9.84
N HIS A 137 -12.44 -3.61 -8.94
CA HIS A 137 -12.77 -2.33 -8.31
C HIS A 137 -12.32 -2.35 -6.86
N THR A 138 -11.68 -1.28 -6.41
CA THR A 138 -11.31 -1.07 -5.01
C THR A 138 -12.57 -0.84 -4.15
N ASP A 139 -12.44 -0.89 -2.83
CA ASP A 139 -13.53 -0.50 -1.90
C ASP A 139 -14.01 0.95 -2.12
N GLY A 140 -13.21 1.79 -2.78
CA GLY A 140 -13.55 3.16 -3.21
C GLY A 140 -14.23 3.23 -4.58
N GLY A 141 -14.37 2.10 -5.29
CA GLY A 141 -14.98 2.04 -6.63
C GLY A 141 -14.02 2.42 -7.77
N HIS A 142 -12.73 2.53 -7.49
CA HIS A 142 -11.70 2.86 -8.47
C HIS A 142 -11.09 1.62 -9.12
N LEU A 143 -10.34 1.81 -10.20
CA LEU A 143 -9.57 0.77 -10.87
C LEU A 143 -8.13 0.74 -10.37
N ILE A 144 -7.45 -0.39 -10.54
CA ILE A 144 -6.00 -0.50 -10.30
C ILE A 144 -5.28 -0.72 -11.62
N LEU A 145 -4.31 0.15 -11.91
CA LEU A 145 -3.33 -0.03 -12.97
C LEU A 145 -2.03 -0.53 -12.35
N ASP A 146 -1.60 -1.72 -12.73
CA ASP A 146 -0.31 -2.30 -12.33
C ASP A 146 0.77 -1.87 -13.33
N LEU A 147 1.76 -1.10 -12.89
CA LEU A 147 2.88 -0.61 -13.70
C LEU A 147 4.14 -1.43 -13.43
N ALA A 148 4.57 -2.22 -14.41
CA ALA A 148 5.74 -3.10 -14.30
C ALA A 148 7.05 -2.32 -14.58
N CYS A 149 7.55 -1.58 -13.58
CA CYS A 149 8.75 -0.78 -13.70
C CYS A 149 10.03 -1.61 -13.80
N GLY A 150 10.05 -2.82 -13.21
CA GLY A 150 11.24 -3.66 -13.07
C GLY A 150 12.27 -3.09 -12.09
N LEU A 151 12.58 -1.81 -12.21
CA LEU A 151 13.41 -1.02 -11.31
C LEU A 151 12.86 0.41 -11.25
N ILE A 152 12.76 0.97 -10.07
CA ILE A 152 12.41 2.38 -9.83
C ILE A 152 13.65 3.08 -9.32
N PRO A 153 14.33 3.89 -10.15
CA PRO A 153 15.59 4.54 -9.77
C PRO A 153 15.41 5.60 -8.69
N ASP A 154 14.28 6.33 -8.73
CA ASP A 154 13.92 7.38 -7.78
C ASP A 154 12.43 7.26 -7.43
N PRO A 155 12.10 6.56 -6.35
CA PRO A 155 10.70 6.39 -5.93
C PRO A 155 10.06 7.70 -5.45
N VAL A 156 10.84 8.65 -4.94
CA VAL A 156 10.35 9.96 -4.50
C VAL A 156 9.89 10.78 -5.71
N ALA A 157 10.75 10.88 -6.74
CA ALA A 157 10.43 11.61 -7.96
C ALA A 157 9.24 10.97 -8.69
N LEU A 158 9.19 9.64 -8.74
CA LEU A 158 8.06 8.92 -9.36
C LEU A 158 6.74 9.21 -8.65
N GLY A 159 6.72 9.13 -7.31
CA GLY A 159 5.53 9.46 -6.52
C GLY A 159 5.06 10.88 -6.77
N ALA A 160 5.97 11.86 -6.67
CA ALA A 160 5.65 13.27 -6.91
C ALA A 160 5.08 13.54 -8.32
N VAL A 161 5.55 12.83 -9.34
CA VAL A 161 4.99 12.94 -10.70
C VAL A 161 3.58 12.34 -10.75
N LEU A 162 3.36 11.16 -10.19
CA LEU A 162 2.04 10.49 -10.18
C LEU A 162 0.97 11.33 -9.49
N ASP A 163 1.31 11.99 -8.38
CA ASP A 163 0.40 12.86 -7.61
C ASP A 163 -0.11 14.07 -8.43
N THR A 164 0.61 14.45 -9.50
CA THR A 164 0.21 15.61 -10.33
C THR A 164 -0.75 15.24 -11.47
N ILE A 165 -1.00 13.94 -11.71
CA ILE A 165 -1.75 13.50 -12.89
C ILE A 165 -3.25 13.40 -12.56
N PRO A 166 -4.12 14.26 -13.16
CA PRO A 166 -5.54 14.15 -12.98
C PRO A 166 -6.07 12.75 -13.38
N GLY A 167 -6.87 12.15 -12.49
CA GLY A 167 -7.39 10.80 -12.64
C GLY A 167 -6.59 9.73 -11.88
N VAL A 168 -5.35 9.99 -11.50
CA VAL A 168 -4.66 9.22 -10.45
C VAL A 168 -5.31 9.61 -9.12
N VAL A 169 -5.77 8.63 -8.38
CA VAL A 169 -6.37 8.80 -7.05
C VAL A 169 -5.29 8.63 -5.98
N GLU A 170 -4.48 7.58 -6.13
CA GLU A 170 -3.36 7.29 -5.24
C GLU A 170 -2.43 6.26 -5.91
N HIS A 171 -1.22 6.10 -5.39
CA HIS A 171 -0.25 5.12 -5.86
C HIS A 171 0.37 4.31 -4.71
N GLY A 172 0.89 3.13 -5.04
CA GLY A 172 1.44 2.18 -4.07
C GLY A 172 2.82 2.51 -3.51
N LEU A 173 3.43 3.66 -3.84
CA LEU A 173 4.67 4.10 -3.20
C LEU A 173 4.34 4.73 -1.84
N PHE A 174 4.89 4.18 -0.76
CA PHE A 174 4.81 4.71 0.61
C PHE A 174 6.20 5.17 1.01
N ILE A 175 6.45 6.48 0.85
CA ILE A 175 7.74 7.12 1.06
C ILE A 175 7.76 7.82 2.42
N GLY A 176 8.67 7.38 3.31
CA GLY A 176 8.83 8.01 4.62
C GLY A 176 7.75 7.66 5.65
N TYR A 177 6.84 6.73 5.36
CA TYR A 177 5.79 6.29 6.30
C TYR A 177 6.30 5.30 7.33
N ALA A 178 7.06 4.27 6.90
CA ALA A 178 7.50 3.22 7.78
C ALA A 178 8.68 3.66 8.66
N GLU A 179 8.56 3.48 9.97
CA GLU A 179 9.70 3.64 10.90
C GLU A 179 10.50 2.35 11.03
N GLN A 180 9.84 1.22 10.93
CA GLN A 180 10.41 -0.10 11.16
C GLN A 180 9.73 -1.14 10.29
N VAL A 181 10.51 -2.13 9.86
CA VAL A 181 10.01 -3.36 9.26
C VAL A 181 10.42 -4.54 10.13
N ILE A 182 9.43 -5.34 10.53
CA ILE A 182 9.65 -6.62 11.21
C ILE A 182 9.65 -7.70 10.14
N VAL A 183 10.82 -8.26 9.89
CA VAL A 183 11.01 -9.28 8.86
C VAL A 183 10.91 -10.66 9.50
N GLY A 184 9.89 -11.44 9.08
CA GLY A 184 9.73 -12.83 9.49
C GLY A 184 10.72 -13.74 8.76
N GLU A 185 11.39 -14.62 9.52
CA GLU A 185 12.37 -15.59 9.01
C GLU A 185 12.12 -16.96 9.66
N ALA A 186 12.68 -18.03 9.09
CA ALA A 186 12.47 -19.41 9.58
C ALA A 186 12.87 -19.62 11.07
N GLY A 187 13.79 -18.80 11.60
CA GLY A 187 14.27 -18.89 12.98
C GLY A 187 13.73 -17.81 13.92
N GLY A 188 12.82 -16.97 13.47
CA GLY A 188 12.31 -15.86 14.28
C GLY A 188 11.97 -14.60 13.46
N ALA A 189 12.26 -13.44 14.01
CA ALA A 189 12.06 -12.17 13.32
C ALA A 189 13.25 -11.23 13.56
N ARG A 190 13.61 -10.46 12.56
CA ARG A 190 14.58 -9.37 12.68
C ARG A 190 13.91 -8.01 12.45
N LEU A 191 14.50 -6.98 13.03
CA LEU A 191 14.05 -5.62 12.90
C LEU A 191 14.95 -4.87 11.91
N VAL A 192 14.34 -4.16 10.97
CA VAL A 192 14.99 -3.22 10.04
C VAL A 192 14.44 -1.82 10.33
N GLY A 193 15.31 -0.80 10.37
CA GLY A 193 14.92 0.58 10.65
C GLY A 193 15.53 1.15 11.93
N LYS A 194 15.10 2.35 12.33
CA LYS A 194 15.62 3.04 13.52
C LYS A 194 15.16 2.31 14.80
N ARG A 195 16.09 2.16 15.74
CA ARG A 195 15.80 1.70 17.11
C ARG A 195 15.23 2.82 17.93
#